data_a780bfc27e9d1cc4172ec8d373b4a69b
#
_entry.id   a780bfc27e9d1cc4172ec8d373b4a69b
#
_cell.length_a   1.000
_cell.length_b   1.000
_cell.length_c   1.000
_cell.angle_alpha   90.00
_cell.angle_beta   90.00
_cell.angle_gamma   90.00
#
_symmetry.space_group_name_H-M   'P 1'
#
loop_
_entity.id
_entity.type
_entity.pdbx_description
1 polymer ?
#
loop_
_entity_poly.entity_id
_entity_poly.type
_entity_poly.pdbx_seq_one_letter_code
_entity_poly.pdbx_strand_id
1 'polypeptide(L)'
;KKKEIDFLKKNKPWGVILFSRNINNFDQTKMLVNQIKSCFHDNKYPILIDEEGGRVSRLKKIIDTSTFSSKFFSKLYLKNKKKFFYQYKIYINSISQILNDLGININTVPVLDVIRDKTNKIIGDRAFSNRVKIVSKLGDYCIKLYSKNKIGTVIKHIPGHGLAINDS
;
A
#
# COMPACT_ATOMS: atom_id res chain seq x y z
N LYS A 1 14.49 -2.48 -19.15
CA LYS A 1 15.63 -2.74 -20.07
C LYS A 1 15.57 -4.17 -20.59
N LYS A 2 16.24 -4.51 -21.72
CA LYS A 2 16.19 -5.84 -22.33
C LYS A 2 16.54 -6.95 -21.31
N LYS A 3 17.61 -6.79 -20.57
CA LYS A 3 18.05 -7.74 -19.53
C LYS A 3 16.99 -8.04 -18.45
N GLU A 4 16.21 -7.04 -18.05
CA GLU A 4 15.13 -7.21 -17.05
C GLU A 4 13.95 -8.00 -17.64
N ILE A 5 13.61 -7.74 -18.89
CA ILE A 5 12.58 -8.50 -19.63
C ILE A 5 13.01 -9.96 -19.77
N ASP A 6 14.25 -10.21 -20.18
CA ASP A 6 14.80 -11.56 -20.33
C ASP A 6 14.80 -12.29 -18.99
N PHE A 7 15.15 -11.58 -17.89
CA PHE A 7 15.10 -12.12 -16.53
C PHE A 7 13.68 -12.52 -16.13
N LEU A 8 12.69 -11.65 -16.36
CA LEU A 8 11.28 -11.93 -16.02
C LEU A 8 10.75 -13.15 -16.79
N LYS A 9 11.01 -13.20 -18.11
CA LYS A 9 10.57 -14.32 -18.96
C LYS A 9 11.21 -15.65 -18.56
N LYS A 10 12.51 -15.62 -18.19
CA LYS A 10 13.26 -16.81 -17.77
C LYS A 10 12.80 -17.35 -16.41
N ASN A 11 12.66 -16.45 -15.41
CA ASN A 11 12.45 -16.86 -14.01
C ASN A 11 10.98 -16.93 -13.61
N LYS A 12 10.08 -16.33 -14.40
CA LYS A 12 8.62 -16.34 -14.20
C LYS A 12 8.20 -16.12 -12.74
N PRO A 13 8.58 -15.00 -12.09
CA PRO A 13 8.15 -14.73 -10.73
C PRO A 13 6.64 -14.68 -10.64
N TRP A 14 6.08 -14.94 -9.45
CA TRP A 14 4.65 -14.89 -9.20
C TRP A 14 4.06 -13.47 -9.39
N GLY A 15 4.84 -12.44 -9.12
CA GLY A 15 4.43 -11.05 -9.26
C GLY A 15 5.63 -10.11 -9.20
N VAL A 16 5.39 -8.81 -9.43
CA VAL A 16 6.41 -7.76 -9.37
C VAL A 16 5.95 -6.65 -8.44
N ILE A 17 6.82 -6.23 -7.50
CA ILE A 17 6.57 -5.06 -6.65
C ILE A 17 7.29 -3.84 -7.19
N LEU A 18 6.58 -2.71 -7.30
CA LEU A 18 7.12 -1.44 -7.75
C LEU A 18 7.52 -0.57 -6.55
N PHE A 19 8.71 0.02 -6.65
CA PHE A 19 9.23 1.00 -5.71
C PHE A 19 9.30 2.40 -6.33
N SER A 20 9.53 3.43 -5.51
CA SER A 20 9.60 4.83 -5.97
C SER A 20 10.59 5.05 -7.11
N ARG A 21 11.68 4.27 -7.17
CA ARG A 21 12.66 4.32 -8.27
C ARG A 21 12.13 3.88 -9.63
N ASN A 22 11.03 3.12 -9.63
CA ASN A 22 10.40 2.61 -10.85
C ASN A 22 9.32 3.58 -11.39
N ILE A 23 8.93 4.58 -10.60
CA ILE A 23 7.79 5.46 -10.85
C ILE A 23 8.30 6.88 -11.10
N ASN A 24 8.08 7.43 -12.29
CA ASN A 24 8.45 8.79 -12.64
C ASN A 24 7.24 9.72 -12.87
N ASN A 25 6.25 9.25 -13.56
CA ASN A 25 4.95 9.89 -13.78
C ASN A 25 3.91 8.83 -14.13
N PHE A 26 2.67 9.25 -14.33
CA PHE A 26 1.55 8.35 -14.60
C PHE A 26 1.76 7.52 -15.88
N ASP A 27 2.06 8.17 -17.00
CA ASP A 27 2.15 7.51 -18.30
C ASP A 27 3.32 6.51 -18.36
N GLN A 28 4.50 6.92 -17.87
CA GLN A 28 5.67 6.04 -17.80
C GLN A 28 5.39 4.83 -16.92
N THR A 29 4.71 5.00 -15.78
CA THR A 29 4.39 3.91 -14.86
C THR A 29 3.39 2.94 -15.51
N LYS A 30 2.36 3.45 -16.17
CA LYS A 30 1.39 2.65 -16.92
C LYS A 30 2.05 1.85 -18.05
N MET A 31 2.95 2.47 -18.80
CA MET A 31 3.74 1.78 -19.83
C MET A 31 4.59 0.66 -19.23
N LEU A 32 5.28 0.92 -18.10
CA LEU A 32 6.09 -0.08 -17.42
C LEU A 32 5.25 -1.29 -16.97
N VAL A 33 4.09 -1.04 -16.36
CA VAL A 33 3.16 -2.09 -15.92
C VAL A 33 2.68 -2.93 -17.11
N ASN A 34 2.30 -2.28 -18.21
CA ASN A 34 1.89 -2.98 -19.42
C ASN A 34 3.02 -3.84 -20.01
N GLN A 35 4.25 -3.33 -20.05
CA GLN A 35 5.43 -4.09 -20.49
C GLN A 35 5.69 -5.31 -19.61
N ILE A 36 5.54 -5.19 -18.28
CA ILE A 36 5.68 -6.33 -17.38
C ILE A 36 4.60 -7.38 -17.67
N LYS A 37 3.33 -6.98 -17.73
CA LYS A 37 2.21 -7.89 -18.01
C LYS A 37 2.35 -8.59 -19.35
N SER A 38 2.83 -7.91 -20.37
CA SER A 38 3.05 -8.49 -21.70
C SER A 38 4.12 -9.60 -21.70
N CYS A 39 5.08 -9.57 -20.75
CA CYS A 39 6.05 -10.66 -20.62
C CYS A 39 5.40 -12.01 -20.26
N PHE A 40 4.22 -11.97 -19.65
CA PHE A 40 3.50 -13.16 -19.14
C PHE A 40 2.20 -13.45 -19.90
N HIS A 41 1.84 -12.62 -20.88
CA HIS A 41 0.56 -12.69 -21.60
C HIS A 41 -0.65 -12.74 -20.66
N ASP A 42 -0.55 -12.07 -19.50
CA ASP A 42 -1.58 -12.05 -18.44
C ASP A 42 -1.88 -10.62 -17.98
N ASN A 43 -3.04 -10.12 -18.34
CA ASN A 43 -3.53 -8.80 -17.92
C ASN A 43 -3.85 -8.72 -16.42
N LYS A 44 -3.98 -9.86 -15.74
CA LYS A 44 -4.20 -9.96 -14.30
C LYS A 44 -2.92 -10.27 -13.52
N TYR A 45 -1.77 -10.34 -14.22
CA TYR A 45 -0.48 -10.62 -13.57
C TYR A 45 -0.28 -9.72 -12.34
N PRO A 46 0.15 -10.30 -11.19
CA PRO A 46 0.27 -9.55 -9.95
C PRO A 46 1.30 -8.43 -10.02
N ILE A 47 0.83 -7.20 -9.90
CA ILE A 47 1.67 -6.00 -9.74
C ILE A 47 1.36 -5.39 -8.38
N LEU A 48 2.38 -5.31 -7.54
CA LEU A 48 2.28 -4.87 -6.16
C LEU A 48 2.89 -3.49 -5.97
N ILE A 49 2.41 -2.78 -4.94
CA ILE A 49 2.97 -1.49 -4.51
C ILE A 49 2.83 -1.32 -3.00
N ASP A 50 3.77 -0.60 -2.36
CA ASP A 50 3.66 -0.13 -0.99
C ASP A 50 3.10 1.31 -0.97
N GLU A 51 1.82 1.50 -1.18
CA GLU A 51 1.17 2.80 -1.05
C GLU A 51 0.38 2.85 0.25
N GLU A 52 1.08 3.12 1.37
CA GLU A 52 0.50 3.20 2.72
C GLU A 52 -0.09 4.58 3.01
N GLY A 53 0.37 5.59 2.27
CA GLY A 53 0.23 6.99 2.63
C GLY A 53 1.26 7.46 3.67
N GLY A 54 1.26 8.76 3.98
CA GLY A 54 2.27 9.32 4.86
C GLY A 54 3.68 9.19 4.26
N ARG A 55 4.64 8.79 5.10
CA ARG A 55 6.04 8.66 4.67
C ARG A 55 6.33 7.46 3.77
N VAL A 56 5.46 6.44 3.76
CA VAL A 56 5.58 5.28 2.86
C VAL A 56 4.56 5.41 1.74
N SER A 57 4.92 6.22 0.75
CA SER A 57 4.19 6.41 -0.49
C SER A 57 5.15 6.24 -1.66
N ARG A 58 4.77 5.42 -2.63
CA ARG A 58 5.53 5.23 -3.86
C ARG A 58 5.03 6.13 -4.98
N LEU A 59 3.80 6.64 -4.83
CA LEU A 59 3.12 7.46 -5.84
C LEU A 59 3.41 8.97 -5.71
N LYS A 60 4.39 9.40 -4.89
CA LYS A 60 4.68 10.83 -4.62
C LYS A 60 4.86 11.70 -5.85
N LYS A 61 5.34 11.13 -6.95
CA LYS A 61 5.50 11.86 -8.23
C LYS A 61 4.20 11.97 -9.03
N ILE A 62 3.14 11.30 -8.61
CA ILE A 62 1.82 11.29 -9.24
C ILE A 62 0.82 12.00 -8.34
N ILE A 63 0.82 11.69 -7.05
CA ILE A 63 -0.05 12.27 -6.04
C ILE A 63 0.68 12.37 -4.70
N ASP A 64 0.54 13.50 -4.02
CA ASP A 64 1.07 13.68 -2.67
C ASP A 64 0.10 13.15 -1.62
N THR A 65 0.49 12.05 -0.98
CA THR A 65 -0.24 11.41 0.13
C THR A 65 0.46 11.57 1.47
N SER A 66 1.45 12.46 1.58
CA SER A 66 2.33 12.59 2.75
C SER A 66 1.61 12.86 4.06
N THR A 67 0.48 13.57 4.01
CA THR A 67 -0.38 13.86 5.18
C THR A 67 -1.19 12.64 5.64
N PHE A 68 -1.51 11.71 4.74
CA PHE A 68 -2.52 10.68 4.96
C PHE A 68 -1.94 9.39 5.55
N SER A 69 -1.20 9.48 6.65
CA SER A 69 -0.68 8.30 7.35
C SER A 69 -1.77 7.53 8.11
N SER A 70 -1.52 6.26 8.44
CA SER A 70 -2.43 5.46 9.29
C SER A 70 -2.69 6.14 10.63
N LYS A 71 -1.66 6.78 11.23
CA LYS A 71 -1.80 7.55 12.47
C LYS A 71 -2.71 8.77 12.29
N PHE A 72 -2.65 9.48 11.16
CA PHE A 72 -3.56 10.58 10.85
C PHE A 72 -5.01 10.10 10.86
N PHE A 73 -5.31 9.04 10.15
CA PHE A 73 -6.67 8.50 10.09
C PHE A 73 -7.15 7.93 11.42
N SER A 74 -6.28 7.31 12.20
CA SER A 74 -6.62 6.85 13.54
C SER A 74 -6.96 8.00 14.49
N LYS A 75 -6.21 9.09 14.48
CA LYS A 75 -6.53 10.32 15.24
C LYS A 75 -7.90 10.88 14.81
N LEU A 76 -8.16 10.91 13.50
CA LEU A 76 -9.45 11.36 12.98
C LEU A 76 -10.60 10.44 13.46
N TYR A 77 -10.40 9.12 13.45
CA TYR A 77 -11.37 8.15 13.95
C TYR A 77 -11.71 8.37 15.43
N LEU A 78 -10.70 8.64 16.26
CA LEU A 78 -10.89 8.90 17.70
C LEU A 78 -11.62 10.23 17.94
N LYS A 79 -11.35 11.26 17.11
CA LYS A 79 -11.98 12.58 17.25
C LYS A 79 -13.39 12.62 16.68
N ASN A 80 -13.61 12.05 15.51
CA ASN A 80 -14.89 12.08 14.80
C ASN A 80 -15.03 10.88 13.86
N LYS A 81 -15.72 9.85 14.32
CA LYS A 81 -15.91 8.59 13.56
C LYS A 81 -16.63 8.81 12.22
N LYS A 82 -17.69 9.66 12.17
CA LYS A 82 -18.44 9.92 10.94
C LYS A 82 -17.53 10.55 9.89
N LYS A 83 -16.75 11.56 10.28
CA LYS A 83 -15.77 12.22 9.40
C LYS A 83 -14.69 11.26 8.93
N PHE A 84 -14.19 10.37 9.83
CA PHE A 84 -13.23 9.34 9.46
C PHE A 84 -13.77 8.42 8.37
N PHE A 85 -14.95 7.80 8.56
CA PHE A 85 -15.50 6.87 7.59
C PHE A 85 -15.69 7.51 6.21
N TYR A 86 -16.15 8.77 6.19
CA TYR A 86 -16.31 9.51 4.95
C TYR A 86 -14.97 9.81 4.27
N GLN A 87 -14.01 10.43 4.98
CA GLN A 87 -12.73 10.85 4.38
C GLN A 87 -11.83 9.67 4.03
N TYR A 88 -11.80 8.63 4.88
CA TYR A 88 -10.99 7.44 4.60
C TYR A 88 -11.51 6.67 3.38
N LYS A 89 -12.82 6.61 3.21
CA LYS A 89 -13.43 6.03 2.01
C LYS A 89 -13.05 6.81 0.74
N ILE A 90 -13.12 8.14 0.78
CA ILE A 90 -12.70 8.97 -0.36
C ILE A 90 -11.22 8.70 -0.67
N TYR A 91 -10.36 8.77 0.33
CA TYR A 91 -8.93 8.52 0.18
C TYR A 91 -8.64 7.17 -0.49
N ILE A 92 -9.19 6.06 0.06
CA ILE A 92 -8.96 4.73 -0.52
C ILE A 92 -9.56 4.61 -1.92
N ASN A 93 -10.72 5.17 -2.18
CA ASN A 93 -11.31 5.13 -3.52
C ASN A 93 -10.41 5.87 -4.53
N SER A 94 -9.88 7.04 -4.18
CA SER A 94 -8.98 7.81 -5.06
C SER A 94 -7.68 7.06 -5.33
N ILE A 95 -7.04 6.48 -4.31
CA ILE A 95 -5.84 5.65 -4.48
C ILE A 95 -6.16 4.42 -5.33
N SER A 96 -7.26 3.73 -5.05
CA SER A 96 -7.67 2.54 -5.82
C SER A 96 -7.91 2.86 -7.29
N GLN A 97 -8.51 4.02 -7.59
CA GLN A 97 -8.71 4.47 -8.97
C GLN A 97 -7.37 4.65 -9.69
N ILE A 98 -6.41 5.36 -9.07
CA ILE A 98 -5.07 5.54 -9.63
C ILE A 98 -4.38 4.20 -9.87
N LEU A 99 -4.45 3.28 -8.89
CA LEU A 99 -3.85 1.94 -9.02
C LEU A 99 -4.47 1.15 -10.17
N ASN A 100 -5.79 1.15 -10.28
CA ASN A 100 -6.50 0.48 -11.38
C ASN A 100 -6.11 1.07 -12.74
N ASP A 101 -6.05 2.39 -12.87
CA ASP A 101 -5.70 3.08 -14.11
C ASP A 101 -4.24 2.83 -14.53
N LEU A 102 -3.34 2.64 -13.56
CA LEU A 102 -1.95 2.21 -13.75
C LEU A 102 -1.84 0.70 -14.06
N GLY A 103 -2.89 -0.09 -13.79
CA GLY A 103 -2.86 -1.54 -13.91
C GLY A 103 -2.19 -2.26 -12.73
N ILE A 104 -2.01 -1.59 -11.59
CA ILE A 104 -1.52 -2.16 -10.33
C ILE A 104 -2.71 -2.76 -9.59
N ASN A 105 -2.63 -4.04 -9.22
CA ASN A 105 -3.78 -4.79 -8.70
C ASN A 105 -3.64 -5.24 -7.24
N ILE A 106 -2.49 -4.98 -6.59
CA ILE A 106 -2.26 -5.32 -5.18
C ILE A 106 -1.58 -4.14 -4.48
N ASN A 107 -2.16 -3.68 -3.36
CA ASN A 107 -1.51 -2.74 -2.45
C ASN A 107 -1.13 -3.44 -1.15
N THR A 108 0.12 -3.32 -0.70
CA THR A 108 0.59 -4.00 0.51
C THR A 108 0.20 -3.24 1.78
N VAL A 109 -1.08 -3.17 2.01
CA VAL A 109 -1.77 -2.55 3.15
C VAL A 109 -2.87 -3.50 3.65
N PRO A 110 -3.33 -3.33 4.90
CA PRO A 110 -2.92 -2.39 5.93
C PRO A 110 -1.69 -2.83 6.72
N VAL A 111 -1.02 -1.86 7.37
CA VAL A 111 -0.05 -2.11 8.44
C VAL A 111 -0.83 -2.41 9.72
N LEU A 112 -0.71 -3.64 10.24
CA LEU A 112 -1.41 -4.11 11.43
C LEU A 112 -0.52 -4.14 12.69
N ASP A 113 0.67 -3.57 12.60
CA ASP A 113 1.55 -3.44 13.75
C ASP A 113 0.91 -2.60 14.85
N VAL A 114 1.01 -3.09 16.08
CA VAL A 114 0.51 -2.40 17.29
C VAL A 114 1.69 -1.72 17.97
N ILE A 115 1.63 -0.39 18.09
CA ILE A 115 2.70 0.39 18.74
C ILE A 115 2.81 -0.01 20.23
N ARG A 116 4.06 -0.23 20.67
CA ARG A 116 4.46 -0.45 22.07
C ARG A 116 5.54 0.57 22.43
N ASP A 117 5.86 0.68 23.72
CA ASP A 117 6.80 1.69 24.22
C ASP A 117 8.20 1.60 23.58
N LYS A 118 8.62 0.39 23.21
CA LYS A 118 9.93 0.11 22.57
C LYS A 118 9.84 -0.14 21.07
N THR A 119 8.69 0.07 20.44
CA THR A 119 8.53 -0.12 18.98
C THR A 119 9.51 0.76 18.22
N ASN A 120 10.25 0.16 17.29
CA ASN A 120 11.16 0.89 16.42
C ASN A 120 10.43 2.04 15.68
N LYS A 121 11.10 3.20 15.59
CA LYS A 121 10.55 4.39 14.91
C LYS A 121 10.21 4.16 13.43
N ILE A 122 10.75 3.09 12.82
CA ILE A 122 10.41 2.70 11.43
C ILE A 122 8.92 2.41 11.25
N ILE A 123 8.24 1.92 12.29
CA ILE A 123 6.78 1.74 12.28
C ILE A 123 6.08 3.09 12.51
N GLY A 124 6.32 3.75 13.62
CA GLY A 124 5.88 5.12 13.91
C GLY A 124 4.46 5.43 13.47
N ASP A 125 4.32 6.36 12.52
CA ASP A 125 3.03 6.83 11.97
C ASP A 125 2.40 5.90 10.93
N ARG A 126 3.10 4.82 10.53
CA ARG A 126 2.56 3.77 9.67
C ARG A 126 1.53 2.90 10.39
N ALA A 127 1.63 2.76 11.72
CA ALA A 127 0.64 2.04 12.51
C ALA A 127 -0.56 2.91 12.87
N PHE A 128 -1.76 2.31 12.90
CA PHE A 128 -2.97 3.00 13.30
C PHE A 128 -2.94 3.39 14.79
N SER A 129 -2.53 2.49 15.69
CA SER A 129 -2.68 2.71 17.13
C SER A 129 -1.80 1.78 17.98
N ASN A 130 -1.72 2.10 19.26
CA ASN A 130 -1.25 1.20 20.32
C ASN A 130 -2.38 0.29 20.89
N ARG A 131 -3.61 0.42 20.37
CA ARG A 131 -4.77 -0.36 20.82
C ARG A 131 -5.15 -1.39 19.77
N VAL A 132 -5.01 -2.68 20.10
CA VAL A 132 -5.32 -3.81 19.21
C VAL A 132 -6.72 -3.69 18.57
N LYS A 133 -7.76 -3.38 19.38
CA LYS A 133 -9.14 -3.21 18.90
C LYS A 133 -9.28 -2.13 17.81
N ILE A 134 -8.49 -1.05 17.89
CA ILE A 134 -8.50 0.02 16.87
C ILE A 134 -7.78 -0.44 15.63
N VAL A 135 -6.59 -1.04 15.77
CA VAL A 135 -5.81 -1.57 14.65
C VAL A 135 -6.63 -2.59 13.86
N SER A 136 -7.23 -3.56 14.54
CA SER A 136 -8.10 -4.57 13.92
C SER A 136 -9.27 -3.94 13.17
N LYS A 137 -10.01 -3.02 13.81
CA LYS A 137 -11.19 -2.39 13.19
C LYS A 137 -10.85 -1.54 11.97
N LEU A 138 -9.79 -0.72 12.05
CA LEU A 138 -9.40 0.15 10.94
C LEU A 138 -8.73 -0.66 9.81
N GLY A 139 -7.98 -1.71 10.16
CA GLY A 139 -7.42 -2.66 9.21
C GLY A 139 -8.49 -3.41 8.42
N ASP A 140 -9.50 -3.96 9.10
CA ASP A 140 -10.65 -4.61 8.47
C ASP A 140 -11.38 -3.65 7.51
N TYR A 141 -11.61 -2.41 7.93
CA TYR A 141 -12.25 -1.41 7.08
C TYR A 141 -11.39 -1.05 5.85
N CYS A 142 -10.07 -0.96 6.02
CA CYS A 142 -9.11 -0.77 4.92
C CYS A 142 -9.24 -1.89 3.88
N ILE A 143 -9.16 -3.14 4.31
CA ILE A 143 -9.26 -4.32 3.44
C ILE A 143 -10.59 -4.33 2.68
N LYS A 144 -11.71 -4.10 3.37
CA LYS A 144 -13.04 -4.05 2.75
C LYS A 144 -13.15 -2.98 1.66
N LEU A 145 -12.56 -1.80 1.87
CA LEU A 145 -12.59 -0.72 0.87
C LEU A 145 -11.74 -1.06 -0.36
N TYR A 146 -10.51 -1.55 -0.18
CA TYR A 146 -9.66 -1.96 -1.31
C TYR A 146 -10.28 -3.13 -2.09
N SER A 147 -10.77 -4.14 -1.39
CA SER A 147 -11.47 -5.30 -2.01
C SER A 147 -12.68 -4.85 -2.85
N LYS A 148 -13.50 -3.92 -2.32
CA LYS A 148 -14.62 -3.33 -3.08
C LYS A 148 -14.16 -2.64 -4.37
N ASN A 149 -12.98 -2.07 -4.37
CA ASN A 149 -12.36 -1.42 -5.53
C ASN A 149 -11.52 -2.40 -6.38
N LYS A 150 -11.62 -3.72 -6.16
CA LYS A 150 -10.89 -4.77 -6.90
C LYS A 150 -9.37 -4.67 -6.78
N ILE A 151 -8.86 -4.10 -5.69
CA ILE A 151 -7.44 -4.09 -5.33
C ILE A 151 -7.23 -5.15 -4.25
N GLY A 152 -6.31 -6.09 -4.50
CA GLY A 152 -5.84 -7.04 -3.51
C GLY A 152 -5.06 -6.35 -2.40
N THR A 153 -5.06 -6.94 -1.19
CA THR A 153 -4.34 -6.38 -0.04
C THR A 153 -3.39 -7.41 0.54
N VAL A 154 -2.27 -6.93 1.10
CA VAL A 154 -1.32 -7.75 1.86
C VAL A 154 -1.18 -7.14 3.23
N ILE A 155 -1.66 -7.86 4.25
CA ILE A 155 -1.50 -7.44 5.64
C ILE A 155 -0.04 -7.59 6.08
N LYS A 156 0.46 -6.62 6.84
CA LYS A 156 1.84 -6.61 7.31
C LYS A 156 1.96 -5.93 8.67
N HIS A 157 2.97 -6.25 9.45
CA HIS A 157 4.01 -7.25 9.23
C HIS A 157 3.72 -8.45 10.13
N ILE A 158 3.78 -9.65 9.59
CA ILE A 158 3.49 -10.86 10.37
C ILE A 158 4.82 -11.59 10.63
N PRO A 159 5.12 -11.96 11.88
CA PRO A 159 4.25 -12.02 13.08
C PRO A 159 4.03 -10.67 13.78
N GLY A 160 4.67 -9.58 13.38
CA GLY A 160 4.47 -8.22 13.87
C GLY A 160 5.78 -7.50 14.17
N HIS A 161 5.92 -6.30 13.61
CA HIS A 161 7.08 -5.42 13.82
C HIS A 161 6.88 -4.47 15.02
N GLY A 162 5.68 -4.44 15.62
CA GLY A 162 5.35 -3.56 16.75
C GLY A 162 6.11 -3.88 18.03
N LEU A 163 6.67 -5.09 18.17
CA LEU A 163 7.51 -5.50 19.30
C LEU A 163 9.01 -5.40 18.99
N ALA A 164 9.42 -5.22 17.74
CA ALA A 164 10.81 -5.17 17.34
C ALA A 164 11.45 -3.82 17.77
N ILE A 165 12.64 -3.92 18.34
CA ILE A 165 13.47 -2.77 18.72
C ILE A 165 14.34 -2.34 17.53
N ASN A 166 14.82 -3.31 16.75
CA ASN A 166 15.63 -3.08 15.56
C ASN A 166 14.80 -3.22 14.28
N ASP A 167 15.28 -2.59 13.20
CA ASP A 167 14.77 -2.82 11.85
C ASP A 167 15.35 -4.14 11.30
N SER A 168 14.61 -4.79 10.41
CA SER A 168 15.01 -6.04 9.76
C SER A 168 15.92 -5.80 8.57
#